data_dcfd6d37f808f43605b45aeb5fac3e63
#
_entry.id   dcfd6d37f808f43605b45aeb5fac3e63
#
_cell.length_a   1.000
_cell.length_b   1.000
_cell.length_c   1.000
_cell.angle_alpha   90.00
_cell.angle_beta   90.00
_cell.angle_gamma   90.00
#
_symmetry.space_group_name_H-M   'P 1'
#
loop_
_entity.id
_entity.type
_entity.pdbx_description
1 polymer ?
#
loop_
_entity_poly.entity_id
_entity_poly.type
_entity_poly.pdbx_seq_one_letter_code
_entity_poly.pdbx_strand_id
1 'polypeptide(L)'
;MKINKISRRAFLLGLGAVSTAALLSACGGSASSSSAASGSAVSGSAAAAGSDVFRTLDEIKADGTVNIGVFSDKNPFGYVDENGEYQGYDVYFARRLAEDLGVEANFVSTEAANRIEYLQTGKVDIILANFTVTPERAEEVDFALPYMNVALGVVSPDSNVITSLDNWNADDQMIVISGTTAETYLTKEYPDIPLQKYDSYATAKNALENGNGVAWANDNTEVIAFAKQNSGYTVGIPSLGSQDTIAPAVSKGNTTLLDWINDEIKSLGEESFFHKDYEETLVDTYGLDYEDELVVEGGEANA
;
A
#
# COMPACT_ATOMS: atom_id res chain seq x y z
N MET A 1 -15.91 -44.63 -22.41
CA MET A 1 -16.58 -44.01 -23.56
C MET A 1 -15.73 -42.81 -24.01
N LYS A 2 -15.15 -42.96 -25.15
CA LYS A 2 -14.33 -42.09 -26.01
C LYS A 2 -13.80 -40.71 -25.53
N ILE A 3 -12.50 -40.70 -25.44
CA ILE A 3 -11.54 -39.59 -25.48
C ILE A 3 -11.63 -38.89 -26.83
N ASN A 4 -11.66 -37.55 -26.84
CA ASN A 4 -11.31 -36.80 -28.05
C ASN A 4 -10.18 -35.80 -27.73
N LYS A 5 -8.99 -36.15 -28.22
CA LYS A 5 -7.84 -35.25 -28.40
C LYS A 5 -8.10 -34.36 -29.58
N ILE A 6 -7.89 -33.06 -29.49
CA ILE A 6 -7.75 -32.18 -30.66
C ILE A 6 -6.36 -31.55 -30.63
N SER A 7 -5.76 -31.72 -31.76
CA SER A 7 -4.39 -31.58 -32.20
C SER A 7 -3.91 -30.11 -32.36
N ARG A 8 -2.60 -29.92 -32.09
CA ARG A 8 -1.79 -28.76 -32.50
C ARG A 8 -1.56 -28.77 -34.03
N ARG A 9 -1.67 -27.62 -34.70
CA ARG A 9 -0.93 -27.23 -35.90
C ARG A 9 -1.08 -25.74 -36.11
N ALA A 10 -0.04 -24.99 -35.87
CA ALA A 10 0.91 -24.32 -36.75
C ALA A 10 0.26 -23.57 -37.93
N PHE A 11 0.40 -22.24 -37.91
CA PHE A 11 0.40 -21.45 -39.15
C PHE A 11 1.57 -20.47 -39.12
N LEU A 12 2.47 -20.71 -40.06
CA LEU A 12 3.64 -19.90 -40.38
C LEU A 12 3.34 -19.07 -41.64
N LEU A 13 4.00 -17.91 -41.70
CA LEU A 13 4.43 -17.16 -42.86
C LEU A 13 3.48 -16.13 -43.52
N GLY A 14 4.00 -14.90 -43.55
CA GLY A 14 3.63 -13.81 -44.43
C GLY A 14 4.64 -12.67 -44.32
N LEU A 15 5.82 -12.83 -44.97
CA LEU A 15 6.75 -11.72 -45.26
C LEU A 15 6.15 -10.78 -46.29
N GLY A 16 6.32 -9.47 -46.11
CA GLY A 16 6.07 -8.46 -47.10
C GLY A 16 6.92 -7.23 -46.83
N ALA A 17 8.07 -7.14 -47.50
CA ALA A 17 8.99 -6.00 -47.49
C ALA A 17 8.67 -5.03 -48.66
N VAL A 18 9.39 -3.88 -48.63
CA VAL A 18 9.59 -2.87 -49.72
C VAL A 18 8.67 -1.65 -49.59
N SER A 19 9.12 -0.41 -49.64
CA SER A 19 10.39 0.24 -50.05
C SER A 19 10.42 1.72 -49.64
N THR A 20 11.64 2.17 -49.48
CA THR A 20 12.20 3.53 -49.41
C THR A 20 11.67 4.53 -50.46
N ALA A 21 11.53 5.82 -50.04
CA ALA A 21 11.94 6.96 -50.90
C ALA A 21 12.29 8.16 -50.04
N ALA A 22 13.56 8.51 -50.07
CA ALA A 22 14.08 9.80 -49.64
C ALA A 22 13.95 10.81 -50.81
N LEU A 23 13.64 12.08 -50.51
CA LEU A 23 14.00 13.22 -51.34
C LEU A 23 14.38 14.41 -50.46
N LEU A 24 15.65 14.71 -50.50
CA LEU A 24 16.27 15.99 -50.15
C LEU A 24 15.91 17.04 -51.21
N SER A 25 15.58 18.24 -50.82
CA SER A 25 15.89 19.42 -51.66
C SER A 25 16.17 20.64 -50.78
N ALA A 26 17.29 21.25 -51.06
CA ALA A 26 17.94 22.32 -50.39
C ALA A 26 17.71 23.66 -51.07
N CYS A 27 18.10 24.77 -50.36
CA CYS A 27 18.48 26.11 -50.82
C CYS A 27 17.36 27.04 -51.33
N GLY A 28 17.26 28.22 -50.90
CA GLY A 28 18.21 29.30 -50.59
C GLY A 28 17.55 30.66 -50.78
N GLY A 29 18.02 31.66 -50.10
CA GLY A 29 18.07 33.04 -50.60
C GLY A 29 17.21 34.09 -49.95
N SER A 30 17.78 34.80 -49.06
CA SER A 30 17.98 36.27 -48.89
C SER A 30 16.86 37.32 -49.04
N ALA A 31 16.76 38.10 -47.99
CA ALA A 31 16.81 39.56 -47.88
C ALA A 31 15.52 40.41 -47.85
N SER A 32 15.45 41.13 -46.72
CA SER A 32 15.09 42.55 -46.53
C SER A 32 13.62 42.99 -46.56
N SER A 33 13.09 43.46 -45.51
CA SER A 33 13.00 44.84 -45.00
C SER A 33 11.78 45.06 -44.11
N SER A 34 12.06 45.57 -42.95
CA SER A 34 11.33 46.53 -42.09
C SER A 34 9.83 46.77 -42.27
N SER A 35 9.12 46.55 -41.14
CA SER A 35 8.23 47.57 -40.57
C SER A 35 7.78 47.19 -39.15
N ALA A 36 7.93 48.11 -38.23
CA ALA A 36 7.54 48.04 -36.84
C ALA A 36 6.01 48.09 -36.70
N ALA A 37 5.48 47.22 -35.86
CA ALA A 37 4.19 47.45 -35.22
C ALA A 37 4.26 46.89 -33.80
N SER A 38 4.12 47.79 -32.83
CA SER A 38 3.97 47.48 -31.41
C SER A 38 2.75 46.64 -31.18
N GLY A 39 2.95 45.41 -30.68
CA GLY A 39 1.88 44.55 -30.15
C GLY A 39 2.33 44.07 -28.80
N SER A 40 1.59 44.43 -27.77
CA SER A 40 1.78 44.05 -26.39
C SER A 40 1.96 42.54 -26.26
N ALA A 41 3.13 42.10 -25.83
CA ALA A 41 3.39 40.75 -25.43
C ALA A 41 2.68 40.50 -24.10
N VAL A 42 1.57 39.78 -24.14
CA VAL A 42 1.08 39.07 -22.98
C VAL A 42 2.06 37.90 -22.76
N SER A 43 2.95 38.08 -21.78
CA SER A 43 3.73 36.96 -21.24
C SER A 43 2.77 35.98 -20.55
N GLY A 44 2.18 35.10 -21.32
CA GLY A 44 1.68 33.85 -20.82
C GLY A 44 2.90 33.00 -20.47
N SER A 45 3.25 32.99 -19.19
CA SER A 45 4.11 31.93 -18.63
C SER A 45 3.38 30.62 -18.79
N ALA A 46 3.59 29.94 -19.89
CA ALA A 46 3.32 28.52 -19.97
C ALA A 46 4.31 27.84 -19.03
N ALA A 47 3.90 27.63 -17.78
CA ALA A 47 4.50 26.59 -16.98
C ALA A 47 4.43 25.32 -17.81
N ALA A 48 5.58 24.75 -18.15
CA ALA A 48 5.66 23.40 -18.65
C ALA A 48 5.07 22.54 -17.54
N ALA A 49 3.81 22.11 -17.71
CA ALA A 49 3.24 21.04 -16.94
C ALA A 49 4.07 19.80 -17.27
N GLY A 50 5.04 19.48 -16.39
CA GLY A 50 5.47 18.12 -16.25
C GLY A 50 4.19 17.35 -16.00
N SER A 51 3.93 16.32 -16.78
CA SER A 51 2.79 15.43 -16.50
C SER A 51 3.08 14.74 -15.18
N ASP A 52 2.51 15.26 -14.08
CA ASP A 52 2.51 14.57 -12.82
C ASP A 52 1.92 13.18 -13.06
N VAL A 53 2.55 12.15 -12.50
CA VAL A 53 2.12 10.77 -12.72
C VAL A 53 0.83 10.48 -11.97
N PHE A 54 0.48 11.30 -10.96
CA PHE A 54 -0.71 11.17 -10.13
C PHE A 54 -1.90 12.01 -10.67
N ARG A 55 -3.11 11.61 -10.29
CA ARG A 55 -4.31 12.41 -10.49
C ARG A 55 -4.53 13.36 -9.32
N THR A 56 -4.83 14.61 -9.61
CA THR A 56 -5.23 15.61 -8.61
C THR A 56 -6.63 15.31 -8.05
N LEU A 57 -7.00 15.94 -6.93
CA LEU A 57 -8.34 15.84 -6.35
C LEU A 57 -9.45 16.18 -7.36
N ASP A 58 -9.25 17.24 -8.17
CA ASP A 58 -10.25 17.67 -9.16
C ASP A 58 -10.37 16.65 -10.32
N GLU A 59 -9.26 16.03 -10.73
CA GLU A 59 -9.28 14.99 -11.76
C GLU A 59 -9.98 13.71 -11.26
N ILE A 60 -9.74 13.30 -10.01
CA ILE A 60 -10.42 12.16 -9.38
C ILE A 60 -11.93 12.41 -9.33
N LYS A 61 -12.36 13.61 -8.90
CA LYS A 61 -13.77 13.99 -8.86
C LYS A 61 -14.40 14.07 -10.26
N ALA A 62 -13.65 14.56 -11.25
CA ALA A 62 -14.12 14.62 -12.63
C ALA A 62 -14.28 13.24 -13.28
N ASP A 63 -13.37 12.31 -12.95
CA ASP A 63 -13.42 10.92 -13.44
C ASP A 63 -14.51 10.09 -12.74
N GLY A 64 -14.96 10.51 -11.57
CA GLY A 64 -15.99 9.83 -10.77
C GLY A 64 -15.52 8.53 -10.13
N THR A 65 -14.21 8.28 -10.08
CA THR A 65 -13.60 7.08 -9.47
C THR A 65 -12.31 7.42 -8.75
N VAL A 66 -12.04 6.78 -7.60
CA VAL A 66 -10.77 6.82 -6.88
C VAL A 66 -10.15 5.44 -6.82
N ASN A 67 -8.87 5.29 -7.20
CA ASN A 67 -8.14 4.03 -7.11
C ASN A 67 -7.45 3.94 -5.76
N ILE A 68 -7.85 2.97 -4.94
CA ILE A 68 -7.33 2.80 -3.58
C ILE A 68 -6.62 1.45 -3.48
N GLY A 69 -5.33 1.48 -3.17
CA GLY A 69 -4.55 0.28 -2.89
C GLY A 69 -4.84 -0.23 -1.48
N VAL A 70 -5.37 -1.44 -1.39
CA VAL A 70 -5.71 -2.14 -0.13
C VAL A 70 -5.11 -3.55 -0.15
N PHE A 71 -4.91 -4.14 1.01
CA PHE A 71 -4.60 -5.57 1.08
C PHE A 71 -5.80 -6.43 0.68
N SER A 72 -5.53 -7.65 0.21
CA SER A 72 -6.56 -8.62 -0.14
C SER A 72 -6.45 -9.93 0.66
N ASP A 73 -5.44 -10.05 1.54
CA ASP A 73 -5.12 -11.27 2.29
C ASP A 73 -4.66 -11.00 3.74
N LYS A 74 -4.82 -9.75 4.23
CA LYS A 74 -4.50 -9.32 5.62
C LYS A 74 -5.78 -9.09 6.44
N ASN A 75 -6.49 -10.18 6.79
CA ASN A 75 -7.65 -10.14 7.69
C ASN A 75 -7.17 -9.84 9.14
N PRO A 76 -7.75 -8.84 9.86
CA PRO A 76 -8.98 -8.11 9.57
C PRO A 76 -8.83 -6.72 8.93
N PHE A 77 -7.66 -6.33 8.43
CA PHE A 77 -7.40 -4.98 7.90
C PHE A 77 -7.86 -4.79 6.46
N GLY A 78 -7.43 -5.69 5.56
CA GLY A 78 -7.82 -5.70 4.16
C GLY A 78 -7.79 -7.13 3.63
N TYR A 79 -8.94 -7.66 3.25
CA TYR A 79 -9.07 -9.01 2.73
C TYR A 79 -10.25 -9.13 1.77
N VAL A 80 -10.25 -10.18 0.98
CA VAL A 80 -11.38 -10.52 0.11
C VAL A 80 -12.15 -11.65 0.75
N ASP A 81 -13.45 -11.46 0.92
CA ASP A 81 -14.35 -12.44 1.51
C ASP A 81 -14.73 -13.56 0.52
N GLU A 82 -15.54 -14.54 0.96
CA GLU A 82 -16.03 -15.66 0.13
C GLU A 82 -16.95 -15.25 -1.03
N ASN A 83 -17.47 -14.02 -1.01
CA ASN A 83 -18.27 -13.45 -2.10
C ASN A 83 -17.41 -12.70 -3.13
N GLY A 84 -16.11 -12.54 -2.86
CA GLY A 84 -15.19 -11.77 -3.68
C GLY A 84 -15.16 -10.29 -3.38
N GLU A 85 -15.75 -9.87 -2.24
CA GLU A 85 -15.84 -8.48 -1.84
C GLU A 85 -14.70 -8.11 -0.87
N TYR A 86 -14.14 -6.91 -1.06
CA TYR A 86 -13.14 -6.38 -0.14
C TYR A 86 -13.77 -6.00 1.20
N GLN A 87 -13.12 -6.39 2.30
CA GLN A 87 -13.57 -6.17 3.68
C GLN A 87 -12.39 -5.77 4.57
N GLY A 88 -12.68 -5.24 5.77
CA GLY A 88 -11.73 -4.92 6.83
C GLY A 88 -11.58 -3.44 7.11
N TYR A 89 -10.80 -3.13 8.14
CA TYR A 89 -10.64 -1.78 8.71
C TYR A 89 -10.19 -0.74 7.68
N ASP A 90 -9.11 -1.03 6.92
CA ASP A 90 -8.63 -0.13 5.87
C ASP A 90 -9.68 0.05 4.73
N VAL A 91 -10.45 -1.01 4.45
CA VAL A 91 -11.48 -0.99 3.40
C VAL A 91 -12.73 -0.23 3.84
N TYR A 92 -13.10 -0.33 5.11
CA TYR A 92 -14.20 0.44 5.68
C TYR A 92 -13.91 1.94 5.60
N PHE A 93 -12.72 2.35 6.01
CA PHE A 93 -12.26 3.73 5.86
C PHE A 93 -12.18 4.16 4.38
N ALA A 94 -11.64 3.33 3.50
CA ALA A 94 -11.53 3.62 2.08
C ALA A 94 -12.91 3.86 1.41
N ARG A 95 -13.94 3.10 1.80
CA ARG A 95 -15.30 3.32 1.32
C ARG A 95 -15.85 4.67 1.76
N ARG A 96 -15.63 5.05 3.03
CA ARG A 96 -16.04 6.34 3.55
C ARG A 96 -15.36 7.50 2.80
N LEU A 97 -14.05 7.42 2.54
CA LEU A 97 -13.36 8.42 1.73
C LEU A 97 -13.96 8.58 0.34
N ALA A 98 -14.29 7.48 -0.34
CA ALA A 98 -14.89 7.53 -1.66
C ALA A 98 -16.32 8.12 -1.62
N GLU A 99 -17.12 7.77 -0.60
CA GLU A 99 -18.46 8.33 -0.37
C GLU A 99 -18.41 9.84 -0.19
N ASP A 100 -17.52 10.33 0.68
CA ASP A 100 -17.39 11.77 0.98
C ASP A 100 -16.76 12.56 -0.18
N LEU A 101 -15.92 11.91 -1.01
CA LEU A 101 -15.49 12.46 -2.32
C LEU A 101 -16.63 12.54 -3.34
N GLY A 102 -17.69 11.74 -3.18
CA GLY A 102 -18.77 11.59 -4.14
C GLY A 102 -18.40 10.81 -5.38
N VAL A 103 -17.50 9.81 -5.26
CA VAL A 103 -16.97 8.99 -6.36
C VAL A 103 -17.07 7.50 -6.01
N GLU A 104 -16.86 6.61 -7.00
CA GLU A 104 -16.78 5.17 -6.76
C GLU A 104 -15.36 4.76 -6.31
N ALA A 105 -15.27 3.88 -5.31
CA ALA A 105 -14.01 3.26 -4.92
C ALA A 105 -13.65 2.11 -5.87
N ASN A 106 -12.49 2.20 -6.50
CA ASN A 106 -11.88 1.09 -7.23
C ASN A 106 -10.74 0.51 -6.39
N PHE A 107 -10.98 -0.64 -5.76
CA PHE A 107 -9.96 -1.30 -4.93
C PHE A 107 -8.94 -2.03 -5.78
N VAL A 108 -7.67 -1.77 -5.49
CA VAL A 108 -6.52 -2.40 -6.15
C VAL A 108 -5.79 -3.26 -5.13
N SER A 109 -5.81 -4.59 -5.35
CA SER A 109 -5.03 -5.51 -4.50
C SER A 109 -3.55 -5.13 -4.51
N THR A 110 -3.00 -4.93 -3.32
CA THR A 110 -1.66 -4.40 -3.12
C THR A 110 -0.89 -5.29 -2.16
N GLU A 111 0.35 -5.60 -2.49
CA GLU A 111 1.31 -6.24 -1.57
C GLU A 111 2.14 -5.17 -0.86
N ALA A 112 2.70 -5.50 0.31
CA ALA A 112 3.43 -4.54 1.13
C ALA A 112 4.62 -3.89 0.38
N ALA A 113 5.34 -4.66 -0.44
CA ALA A 113 6.48 -4.17 -1.23
C ALA A 113 6.07 -3.20 -2.35
N ASN A 114 4.83 -3.27 -2.83
CA ASN A 114 4.38 -2.53 -4.01
C ASN A 114 3.73 -1.18 -3.68
N ARG A 115 3.50 -0.86 -2.39
CA ARG A 115 2.76 0.34 -1.97
C ARG A 115 3.34 1.64 -2.52
N ILE A 116 4.65 1.83 -2.41
CA ILE A 116 5.35 3.02 -2.91
C ILE A 116 5.30 3.07 -4.43
N GLU A 117 5.66 1.97 -5.11
CA GLU A 117 5.66 1.89 -6.58
C GLU A 117 4.28 2.19 -7.18
N TYR A 118 3.19 1.71 -6.56
CA TYR A 118 1.85 1.93 -7.08
C TYR A 118 1.43 3.40 -7.02
N LEU A 119 1.86 4.14 -5.99
CA LEU A 119 1.69 5.59 -5.94
C LEU A 119 2.59 6.29 -6.96
N GLN A 120 3.87 5.95 -7.03
CA GLN A 120 4.85 6.58 -7.93
C GLN A 120 4.52 6.38 -9.42
N THR A 121 3.82 5.29 -9.76
CA THR A 121 3.41 4.98 -11.12
C THR A 121 1.98 5.43 -11.47
N GLY A 122 1.26 6.01 -10.50
CA GLY A 122 -0.14 6.42 -10.69
C GLY A 122 -1.10 5.24 -10.86
N LYS A 123 -0.71 4.04 -10.44
CA LYS A 123 -1.60 2.87 -10.45
C LYS A 123 -2.72 3.00 -9.43
N VAL A 124 -2.45 3.68 -8.32
CA VAL A 124 -3.41 4.06 -7.31
C VAL A 124 -3.25 5.54 -6.94
N ASP A 125 -4.31 6.15 -6.43
CA ASP A 125 -4.32 7.51 -5.94
C ASP A 125 -3.99 7.57 -4.45
N ILE A 126 -4.48 6.58 -3.71
CA ILE A 126 -4.34 6.46 -2.25
C ILE A 126 -3.88 5.04 -1.91
N ILE A 127 -2.98 4.91 -0.96
CA ILE A 127 -2.70 3.64 -0.27
C ILE A 127 -3.38 3.66 1.10
N LEU A 128 -4.27 2.70 1.31
CA LEU A 128 -4.88 2.31 2.58
C LEU A 128 -4.64 0.81 2.78
N ALA A 129 -3.40 0.46 3.05
CA ALA A 129 -2.93 -0.91 3.17
C ALA A 129 -2.01 -1.02 4.40
N ASN A 130 -2.55 -0.64 5.57
CA ASN A 130 -1.90 -0.71 6.88
C ASN A 130 -0.45 -0.16 6.78
N PHE A 131 -0.33 1.08 6.28
CA PHE A 131 0.95 1.64 5.85
C PHE A 131 1.60 2.46 6.95
N THR A 132 2.53 1.84 7.67
CA THR A 132 3.30 2.46 8.76
C THR A 132 4.08 3.66 8.26
N VAL A 133 3.95 4.78 8.95
CA VAL A 133 4.73 6.00 8.71
C VAL A 133 6.17 5.77 9.17
N THR A 134 7.12 5.91 8.25
CA THR A 134 8.56 5.92 8.58
C THR A 134 9.26 7.05 7.85
N PRO A 135 10.39 7.58 8.38
CA PRO A 135 11.15 8.63 7.70
C PRO A 135 11.55 8.25 6.27
N GLU A 136 11.98 7.01 6.07
CA GLU A 136 12.43 6.53 4.75
C GLU A 136 11.27 6.50 3.74
N ARG A 137 10.08 6.06 4.17
CA ARG A 137 8.88 6.06 3.32
C ARG A 137 8.39 7.47 3.04
N ALA A 138 8.50 8.38 4.02
CA ALA A 138 8.11 9.78 3.86
C ALA A 138 9.02 10.57 2.90
N GLU A 139 10.19 10.05 2.55
CA GLU A 139 11.00 10.62 1.44
C GLU A 139 10.37 10.31 0.07
N GLU A 140 9.64 9.19 -0.07
CA GLU A 140 9.13 8.67 -1.33
C GLU A 140 7.65 8.99 -1.58
N VAL A 141 6.85 9.14 -0.53
CA VAL A 141 5.40 9.41 -0.57
C VAL A 141 5.03 10.49 0.44
N ASP A 142 3.81 11.04 0.35
CA ASP A 142 3.27 11.92 1.37
C ASP A 142 2.22 11.16 2.19
N PHE A 143 2.42 11.14 3.51
CA PHE A 143 1.48 10.56 4.45
C PHE A 143 0.47 11.60 4.94
N ALA A 144 -0.78 11.19 5.02
CA ALA A 144 -1.82 11.95 5.70
C ALA A 144 -1.71 11.80 7.23
N LEU A 145 -2.67 12.37 7.95
CA LEU A 145 -2.81 12.16 9.39
C LEU A 145 -3.04 10.68 9.71
N PRO A 146 -2.51 10.18 10.84
CA PRO A 146 -2.66 8.78 11.21
C PRO A 146 -4.08 8.45 11.67
N TYR A 147 -4.46 7.18 11.52
CA TYR A 147 -5.75 6.64 11.98
C TYR A 147 -5.60 5.43 12.91
N MET A 148 -4.37 4.93 13.10
CA MET A 148 -4.11 3.76 13.94
C MET A 148 -2.68 3.78 14.51
N ASN A 149 -2.51 3.25 15.73
CA ASN A 149 -1.21 2.94 16.32
C ASN A 149 -0.80 1.50 16.01
N VAL A 150 0.49 1.25 15.95
CA VAL A 150 1.05 -0.08 15.69
C VAL A 150 2.42 -0.22 16.36
N ALA A 151 2.78 -1.44 16.72
CA ALA A 151 4.16 -1.83 17.05
C ALA A 151 4.51 -3.10 16.28
N LEU A 152 5.75 -3.54 16.30
CA LEU A 152 6.12 -4.86 15.79
C LEU A 152 5.87 -5.93 16.86
N GLY A 153 5.63 -7.16 16.42
CA GLY A 153 5.50 -8.32 17.30
C GLY A 153 6.07 -9.59 16.66
N VAL A 154 6.21 -10.64 17.47
CA VAL A 154 6.68 -11.95 17.01
C VAL A 154 5.77 -13.04 17.53
N VAL A 155 5.25 -13.86 16.63
CA VAL A 155 4.49 -15.07 16.92
C VAL A 155 5.29 -16.31 16.57
N SER A 156 5.14 -17.35 17.36
CA SER A 156 5.81 -18.64 17.14
C SER A 156 4.96 -19.80 17.66
N PRO A 157 5.24 -21.05 17.25
CA PRO A 157 4.52 -22.22 17.77
C PRO A 157 4.67 -22.37 19.29
N ASP A 158 3.63 -22.83 19.97
CA ASP A 158 3.62 -23.10 21.42
C ASP A 158 4.70 -24.09 21.86
N SER A 159 5.13 -24.96 20.96
CA SER A 159 6.23 -25.89 21.20
C SER A 159 7.61 -25.22 21.29
N ASN A 160 7.73 -23.98 20.81
CA ASN A 160 8.97 -23.20 20.84
C ASN A 160 8.63 -21.71 20.85
N VAL A 161 8.15 -21.20 21.99
CA VAL A 161 7.77 -19.78 22.12
C VAL A 161 9.00 -18.89 22.14
N ILE A 162 9.12 -18.01 21.16
CA ILE A 162 10.21 -17.02 21.08
C ILE A 162 9.83 -15.79 21.90
N THR A 163 10.52 -15.56 23.00
CA THR A 163 10.29 -14.43 23.92
C THR A 163 11.40 -13.38 23.91
N SER A 164 12.51 -13.63 23.20
CA SER A 164 13.60 -12.69 22.94
C SER A 164 14.27 -13.03 21.63
N LEU A 165 14.82 -12.04 20.97
CA LEU A 165 15.64 -12.20 19.76
C LEU A 165 17.14 -12.33 20.09
N ASP A 166 17.52 -12.19 21.37
CA ASP A 166 18.88 -12.37 21.82
C ASP A 166 19.32 -13.84 21.68
N ASN A 167 20.56 -14.06 21.29
CA ASN A 167 21.13 -15.40 21.11
C ASN A 167 20.35 -16.28 20.13
N TRP A 168 19.88 -15.69 19.02
CA TRP A 168 19.19 -16.39 17.94
C TRP A 168 20.05 -17.54 17.40
N ASN A 169 19.44 -18.70 17.17
CA ASN A 169 20.14 -19.81 16.55
C ASN A 169 20.30 -19.55 15.04
N ALA A 170 21.51 -19.55 14.54
CA ALA A 170 21.81 -19.24 13.14
C ALA A 170 21.21 -20.22 12.12
N ASP A 171 20.79 -21.41 12.56
CA ASP A 171 20.09 -22.40 11.70
C ASP A 171 18.59 -22.12 11.61
N ASP A 172 18.04 -21.30 12.51
CA ASP A 172 16.62 -20.94 12.55
C ASP A 172 16.33 -19.73 11.66
N GLN A 173 15.17 -19.76 10.98
CA GLN A 173 14.75 -18.68 10.10
C GLN A 173 13.54 -17.92 10.67
N MET A 174 13.60 -16.60 10.64
CA MET A 174 12.48 -15.72 10.93
C MET A 174 11.73 -15.42 9.65
N ILE A 175 10.42 -15.68 9.65
CA ILE A 175 9.54 -15.30 8.55
C ILE A 175 9.25 -13.80 8.63
N VAL A 176 9.36 -13.12 7.49
CA VAL A 176 8.94 -11.73 7.30
C VAL A 176 8.25 -11.56 5.95
N ILE A 177 7.50 -10.47 5.79
CA ILE A 177 6.91 -10.09 4.52
C ILE A 177 7.75 -8.96 3.91
N SER A 178 8.08 -9.09 2.62
CA SER A 178 8.84 -8.10 1.87
C SER A 178 8.19 -6.72 1.91
N GLY A 179 8.97 -5.66 2.15
CA GLY A 179 8.51 -4.28 2.21
C GLY A 179 7.79 -3.87 3.50
N THR A 180 7.80 -4.74 4.55
CA THR A 180 7.27 -4.41 5.88
C THR A 180 8.32 -3.73 6.77
N THR A 181 7.84 -3.04 7.80
CA THR A 181 8.70 -2.48 8.87
C THR A 181 9.42 -3.57 9.65
N ALA A 182 8.82 -4.76 9.81
CA ALA A 182 9.45 -5.90 10.45
C ALA A 182 10.69 -6.37 9.68
N GLU A 183 10.61 -6.47 8.35
CA GLU A 183 11.77 -6.80 7.51
C GLU A 183 12.89 -5.76 7.70
N THR A 184 12.55 -4.48 7.59
CA THR A 184 13.52 -3.38 7.70
C THR A 184 14.17 -3.35 9.09
N TYR A 185 13.36 -3.44 10.14
CA TYR A 185 13.82 -3.42 11.52
C TYR A 185 14.76 -4.58 11.83
N LEU A 186 14.38 -5.82 11.49
CA LEU A 186 15.21 -6.98 11.73
C LEU A 186 16.50 -6.95 10.90
N THR A 187 16.44 -6.52 9.66
CA THR A 187 17.65 -6.37 8.82
C THR A 187 18.66 -5.39 9.43
N LYS A 188 18.16 -4.32 10.08
CA LYS A 188 19.00 -3.26 10.64
C LYS A 188 19.49 -3.60 12.05
N GLU A 189 18.58 -3.99 12.94
CA GLU A 189 18.87 -4.15 14.37
C GLU A 189 19.31 -5.58 14.72
N TYR A 190 18.95 -6.59 13.93
CA TYR A 190 19.26 -8.00 14.14
C TYR A 190 19.81 -8.66 12.85
N PRO A 191 20.92 -8.16 12.28
CA PRO A 191 21.44 -8.60 10.97
C PRO A 191 21.88 -10.07 10.95
N ASP A 192 22.12 -10.67 12.11
CA ASP A 192 22.54 -12.07 12.25
C ASP A 192 21.36 -13.06 12.24
N ILE A 193 20.11 -12.58 12.27
CA ILE A 193 18.91 -13.41 12.15
C ILE A 193 18.64 -13.71 10.68
N PRO A 194 18.68 -14.99 10.25
CA PRO A 194 18.33 -15.34 8.87
C PRO A 194 16.85 -15.06 8.60
N LEU A 195 16.55 -14.19 7.63
CA LEU A 195 15.20 -13.84 7.24
C LEU A 195 14.73 -14.67 6.05
N GLN A 196 13.58 -15.31 6.19
CA GLN A 196 12.84 -15.92 5.08
C GLN A 196 11.71 -14.97 4.66
N LYS A 197 11.82 -14.40 3.47
CA LYS A 197 10.95 -13.35 2.97
C LYS A 197 9.84 -13.93 2.09
N TYR A 198 8.61 -13.45 2.30
CA TYR A 198 7.45 -13.77 1.50
C TYR A 198 6.80 -12.49 0.99
N ASP A 199 6.08 -12.55 -0.12
CA ASP A 199 5.47 -11.37 -0.73
C ASP A 199 4.05 -11.12 -0.19
N SER A 200 3.33 -12.17 0.25
CA SER A 200 1.94 -12.07 0.71
C SER A 200 1.75 -12.62 2.12
N TYR A 201 0.70 -12.14 2.80
CA TYR A 201 0.31 -12.61 4.14
C TYR A 201 -0.11 -14.07 4.13
N ALA A 202 -0.85 -14.49 3.11
CA ALA A 202 -1.27 -15.87 2.95
C ALA A 202 -0.09 -16.84 2.84
N THR A 203 0.96 -16.49 2.07
CA THR A 203 2.14 -17.34 1.94
C THR A 203 3.00 -17.37 3.20
N ALA A 204 3.13 -16.26 3.93
CA ALA A 204 3.86 -16.19 5.19
C ALA A 204 3.16 -17.02 6.29
N LYS A 205 1.84 -16.93 6.43
CA LYS A 205 1.02 -17.75 7.34
C LYS A 205 1.20 -19.24 7.06
N ASN A 206 1.02 -19.65 5.81
CA ASN A 206 1.23 -21.02 5.37
C ASN A 206 2.68 -21.51 5.64
N ALA A 207 3.67 -20.65 5.49
CA ALA A 207 5.06 -20.99 5.76
C ALA A 207 5.29 -21.30 7.24
N LEU A 208 4.76 -20.49 8.14
CA LEU A 208 4.83 -20.73 9.59
C LEU A 208 4.11 -22.03 9.98
N GLU A 209 2.91 -22.26 9.46
CA GLU A 209 2.10 -23.48 9.71
C GLU A 209 2.82 -24.75 9.24
N ASN A 210 3.58 -24.67 8.14
CA ASN A 210 4.35 -25.79 7.60
C ASN A 210 5.76 -25.91 8.20
N GLY A 211 6.12 -25.07 9.18
CA GLY A 211 7.43 -25.11 9.82
C GLY A 211 8.60 -24.65 8.93
N ASN A 212 8.32 -23.83 7.92
CA ASN A 212 9.35 -23.25 7.04
C ASN A 212 10.09 -22.06 7.67
N GLY A 213 9.84 -21.79 8.92
CA GLY A 213 10.49 -20.83 9.80
C GLY A 213 10.04 -21.10 11.23
N VAL A 214 10.83 -20.67 12.23
CA VAL A 214 10.55 -20.94 13.64
C VAL A 214 9.63 -19.89 14.26
N ALA A 215 9.54 -18.71 13.65
CA ALA A 215 8.72 -17.59 14.09
C ALA A 215 8.40 -16.67 12.93
N TRP A 216 7.38 -15.83 13.10
CA TRP A 216 6.99 -14.78 12.16
C TRP A 216 6.96 -13.43 12.86
N ALA A 217 7.69 -12.46 12.32
CA ALA A 217 7.68 -11.07 12.76
C ALA A 217 6.86 -10.21 11.79
N ASN A 218 5.96 -9.42 12.35
CA ASN A 218 5.12 -8.47 11.60
C ASN A 218 4.60 -7.39 12.57
N ASP A 219 3.62 -6.58 12.13
CA ASP A 219 2.87 -5.71 13.03
C ASP A 219 2.28 -6.54 14.17
N ASN A 220 2.30 -6.01 15.40
CA ASN A 220 1.77 -6.70 16.58
C ASN A 220 0.29 -7.09 16.38
N THR A 221 -0.48 -6.24 15.73
CA THR A 221 -1.87 -6.49 15.38
C THR A 221 -2.01 -7.73 14.50
N GLU A 222 -1.16 -7.90 13.48
CA GLU A 222 -1.21 -9.07 12.59
C GLU A 222 -0.85 -10.37 13.31
N VAL A 223 0.23 -10.36 14.11
CA VAL A 223 0.66 -11.58 14.82
C VAL A 223 -0.32 -11.96 15.94
N ILE A 224 -0.98 -10.97 16.58
CA ILE A 224 -2.06 -11.21 17.55
C ILE A 224 -3.29 -11.81 16.85
N ALA A 225 -3.71 -11.25 15.72
CA ALA A 225 -4.82 -11.80 14.93
C ALA A 225 -4.56 -13.25 14.52
N PHE A 226 -3.36 -13.52 14.02
CA PHE A 226 -2.96 -14.88 13.64
C PHE A 226 -3.02 -15.85 14.83
N ALA A 227 -2.44 -15.49 15.98
CA ALA A 227 -2.46 -16.37 17.17
C ALA A 227 -3.87 -16.59 17.72
N LYS A 228 -4.77 -15.61 17.63
CA LYS A 228 -6.17 -15.77 18.04
C LYS A 228 -6.99 -16.64 17.08
N GLN A 229 -6.69 -16.60 15.80
CA GLN A 229 -7.37 -17.41 14.77
C GLN A 229 -6.82 -18.83 14.65
N ASN A 230 -5.57 -19.06 15.10
CA ASN A 230 -4.87 -20.34 14.96
C ASN A 230 -4.38 -20.86 16.31
N SER A 231 -4.97 -21.96 16.77
CA SER A 231 -4.51 -22.61 18.00
C SER A 231 -3.13 -23.22 17.83
N GLY A 232 -2.32 -23.22 18.89
CA GLY A 232 -0.96 -23.76 18.88
C GLY A 232 0.12 -22.72 18.58
N TYR A 233 -0.24 -21.44 18.60
CA TYR A 233 0.67 -20.31 18.41
C TYR A 233 0.53 -19.27 19.52
N THR A 234 1.66 -18.73 19.95
CA THR A 234 1.74 -17.70 21.00
C THR A 234 2.54 -16.50 20.48
N VAL A 235 2.05 -15.30 20.76
CA VAL A 235 2.80 -14.05 20.58
C VAL A 235 3.74 -13.93 21.76
N GLY A 236 4.99 -14.34 21.59
CA GLY A 236 5.99 -14.31 22.65
C GLY A 236 6.67 -12.95 22.82
N ILE A 237 6.65 -12.12 21.74
CA ILE A 237 7.10 -10.73 21.78
C ILE A 237 5.93 -9.86 21.28
N PRO A 238 5.13 -9.27 22.19
CA PRO A 238 3.95 -8.47 21.80
C PRO A 238 4.29 -7.03 21.36
N SER A 239 5.50 -6.56 21.70
CA SER A 239 5.99 -5.24 21.29
C SER A 239 7.50 -5.32 21.06
N LEU A 240 7.94 -5.01 19.85
CA LEU A 240 9.35 -5.00 19.44
C LEU A 240 9.65 -3.62 18.79
N GLY A 241 10.66 -2.93 19.29
CA GLY A 241 11.00 -1.57 18.86
C GLY A 241 10.07 -0.51 19.47
N SER A 242 9.91 0.60 18.77
CA SER A 242 9.01 1.70 19.15
C SER A 242 7.58 1.46 18.66
N GLN A 243 6.65 2.20 19.25
CA GLN A 243 5.32 2.36 18.68
C GLN A 243 5.40 3.34 17.50
N ASP A 244 4.73 2.99 16.43
CA ASP A 244 4.60 3.76 15.19
C ASP A 244 3.11 4.03 14.91
N THR A 245 2.81 4.75 13.84
CA THR A 245 1.44 4.99 13.38
C THR A 245 1.22 4.49 11.96
N ILE A 246 -0.04 4.17 11.67
CA ILE A 246 -0.53 3.86 10.31
C ILE A 246 -1.26 5.08 9.78
N ALA A 247 -0.99 5.45 8.53
CA ALA A 247 -1.64 6.57 7.86
C ALA A 247 -1.92 6.27 6.39
N PRO A 248 -2.92 6.92 5.78
CA PRO A 248 -3.08 6.92 4.33
C PRO A 248 -1.88 7.58 3.67
N ALA A 249 -1.52 7.13 2.47
CA ALA A 249 -0.45 7.76 1.70
C ALA A 249 -0.91 8.10 0.28
N VAL A 250 -0.37 9.17 -0.25
CA VAL A 250 -0.58 9.64 -1.62
C VAL A 250 0.78 9.82 -2.32
N SER A 251 0.75 9.97 -3.64
CA SER A 251 1.96 10.28 -4.41
C SER A 251 2.62 11.55 -3.90
N LYS A 252 3.96 11.54 -3.86
CA LYS A 252 4.75 12.68 -3.42
C LYS A 252 4.39 13.95 -4.20
N GLY A 253 4.04 15.02 -3.49
CA GLY A 253 3.64 16.30 -4.06
C GLY A 253 2.17 16.43 -4.45
N ASN A 254 1.32 15.39 -4.25
CA ASN A 254 -0.13 15.48 -4.46
C ASN A 254 -0.81 16.20 -3.30
N THR A 255 -0.52 17.48 -3.14
CA THR A 255 -0.96 18.28 -1.99
C THR A 255 -2.48 18.46 -1.93
N THR A 256 -3.15 18.56 -3.07
CA THR A 256 -4.62 18.76 -3.09
C THR A 256 -5.39 17.57 -2.54
N LEU A 257 -4.96 16.36 -2.87
CA LEU A 257 -5.55 15.12 -2.34
C LEU A 257 -5.15 14.93 -0.88
N LEU A 258 -3.89 15.19 -0.54
CA LEU A 258 -3.38 15.08 0.83
C LEU A 258 -4.11 16.01 1.80
N ASP A 259 -4.26 17.26 1.43
CA ASP A 259 -4.94 18.27 2.27
C ASP A 259 -6.42 17.88 2.48
N TRP A 260 -7.08 17.39 1.42
CA TRP A 260 -8.46 16.91 1.53
C TRP A 260 -8.56 15.71 2.48
N ILE A 261 -7.68 14.69 2.37
CA ILE A 261 -7.68 13.52 3.26
C ILE A 261 -7.43 13.96 4.72
N ASN A 262 -6.52 14.90 4.95
CA ASN A 262 -6.24 15.40 6.29
C ASN A 262 -7.45 16.11 6.92
N ASP A 263 -8.15 16.92 6.14
CA ASP A 263 -9.35 17.60 6.63
C ASP A 263 -10.49 16.60 6.86
N GLU A 264 -10.58 15.58 6.02
CA GLU A 264 -11.56 14.50 6.18
C GLU A 264 -11.30 13.68 7.45
N ILE A 265 -10.05 13.28 7.72
CA ILE A 265 -9.70 12.55 8.95
C ILE A 265 -10.10 13.35 10.21
N LYS A 266 -9.88 14.68 10.22
CA LYS A 266 -10.30 15.53 11.34
C LYS A 266 -11.83 15.56 11.49
N SER A 267 -12.56 15.69 10.37
CA SER A 267 -14.03 15.69 10.35
C SER A 267 -14.59 14.36 10.85
N LEU A 268 -14.01 13.24 10.40
CA LEU A 268 -14.37 11.91 10.84
C LEU A 268 -14.09 11.69 12.33
N GLY A 269 -13.04 12.34 12.87
CA GLY A 269 -12.75 12.34 14.29
C GLY A 269 -13.85 12.98 15.13
N GLU A 270 -14.51 14.03 14.64
CA GLU A 270 -15.66 14.63 15.32
C GLU A 270 -16.86 13.67 15.42
N GLU A 271 -16.93 12.67 14.52
CA GLU A 271 -17.97 11.65 14.48
C GLU A 271 -17.60 10.38 15.27
N SER A 272 -16.38 10.28 15.82
CA SER A 272 -15.79 9.04 16.38
C SER A 272 -15.80 7.89 15.35
N PHE A 273 -15.42 8.21 14.12
CA PHE A 273 -15.50 7.26 13.00
C PHE A 273 -14.56 6.08 13.18
N PHE A 274 -13.32 6.31 13.60
CA PHE A 274 -12.32 5.24 13.70
C PHE A 274 -12.61 4.28 14.86
N HIS A 275 -13.28 4.73 15.92
CA HIS A 275 -13.83 3.83 16.94
C HIS A 275 -14.97 2.98 16.39
N LYS A 276 -15.91 3.57 15.64
CA LYS A 276 -16.97 2.79 14.97
C LYS A 276 -16.43 1.78 13.97
N ASP A 277 -15.43 2.17 13.20
CA ASP A 277 -14.75 1.25 12.27
C ASP A 277 -14.10 0.08 13.05
N TYR A 278 -13.45 0.37 14.19
CA TYR A 278 -12.91 -0.65 15.07
C TYR A 278 -14.01 -1.60 15.59
N GLU A 279 -15.11 -1.06 16.08
CA GLU A 279 -16.25 -1.87 16.56
C GLU A 279 -16.82 -2.77 15.46
N GLU A 280 -16.89 -2.28 14.22
CA GLU A 280 -17.44 -3.03 13.07
C GLU A 280 -16.48 -4.07 12.50
N THR A 281 -15.16 -3.83 12.55
CA THR A 281 -14.19 -4.63 11.79
C THR A 281 -13.16 -5.36 12.66
N LEU A 282 -12.80 -4.83 13.83
CA LEU A 282 -11.68 -5.32 14.64
C LEU A 282 -12.10 -5.95 15.97
N VAL A 283 -13.25 -5.59 16.54
CA VAL A 283 -13.65 -6.01 17.88
C VAL A 283 -13.76 -7.51 18.03
N ASP A 284 -14.22 -8.24 17.01
CA ASP A 284 -14.32 -9.70 17.03
C ASP A 284 -12.94 -10.37 17.14
N THR A 285 -11.91 -9.71 16.61
CA THR A 285 -10.54 -10.21 16.67
C THR A 285 -9.83 -9.79 17.95
N TYR A 286 -9.92 -8.52 18.36
CA TYR A 286 -9.10 -8.00 19.45
C TYR A 286 -9.86 -7.83 20.77
N GLY A 287 -11.18 -7.65 20.73
CA GLY A 287 -12.00 -7.23 21.86
C GLY A 287 -11.90 -5.71 22.07
N LEU A 288 -12.69 -5.18 22.99
CA LEU A 288 -12.71 -3.74 23.29
C LEU A 288 -11.47 -3.26 24.06
N ASP A 289 -10.72 -4.17 24.69
CA ASP A 289 -9.55 -3.80 25.52
C ASP A 289 -8.40 -3.17 24.71
N TYR A 290 -8.36 -3.40 23.40
CA TYR A 290 -7.33 -2.86 22.50
C TYR A 290 -7.78 -1.60 21.75
N GLU A 291 -9.02 -1.19 21.84
CA GLU A 291 -9.59 -0.11 21.07
C GLU A 291 -8.87 1.22 21.29
N ASP A 292 -8.80 1.67 22.56
CA ASP A 292 -8.13 2.92 22.94
C ASP A 292 -6.61 2.90 22.66
N GLU A 293 -6.00 1.70 22.61
CA GLU A 293 -4.57 1.56 22.31
C GLU A 293 -4.32 1.69 20.78
N LEU A 294 -5.19 1.10 19.99
CA LEU A 294 -4.99 0.98 18.54
C LEU A 294 -5.55 2.18 17.77
N VAL A 295 -6.71 2.71 18.15
CA VAL A 295 -7.39 3.76 17.41
C VAL A 295 -6.70 5.12 17.61
N VAL A 296 -6.51 5.84 16.50
CA VAL A 296 -6.11 7.24 16.48
C VAL A 296 -7.25 8.05 15.89
N GLU A 297 -8.04 8.69 16.75
CA GLU A 297 -9.19 9.47 16.34
C GLU A 297 -8.78 10.87 15.87
N GLY A 298 -9.31 11.32 14.72
CA GLY A 298 -9.06 12.67 14.19
C GLY A 298 -7.61 12.98 13.82
N GLY A 299 -6.74 11.96 13.74
CA GLY A 299 -5.32 12.14 13.42
C GLY A 299 -4.45 12.56 14.61
N GLU A 300 -4.99 12.59 15.81
CA GLU A 300 -4.26 12.94 17.05
C GLU A 300 -3.70 11.67 17.68
N ALA A 301 -2.48 11.27 17.28
CA ALA A 301 -1.77 10.16 17.92
C ALA A 301 -1.52 10.47 19.39
N ASN A 302 -1.87 9.53 20.26
CA ASN A 302 -1.54 9.63 21.70
C ASN A 302 -0.01 9.67 21.86
N ALA A 303 0.51 10.74 22.48
CA ALA A 303 1.93 10.98 22.67
C ALA A 303 2.53 10.07 23.75
#